data_5949ec07dc9fcb0929313528bd409c85
#
_entry.id   5949ec07dc9fcb0929313528bd409c85
#
_cell.length_a   1.000
_cell.length_b   1.000
_cell.length_c   1.000
_cell.angle_alpha   90.00
_cell.angle_beta   90.00
_cell.angle_gamma   90.00
#
_symmetry.space_group_name_H-M   'P 1'
#
loop_
_entity.id
_entity.type
_entity.pdbx_description
1 polymer ?
#
loop_
_entity_poly.entity_id
_entity_poly.type
_entity_poly.pdbx_seq_one_letter_code
_entity_poly.pdbx_strand_id
1 'polypeptide(L)'
;MLSETESDFAKARNKALFNEIQHFLKPEEAAMISFRDIKELLKPQNQTYIGMQVIPIEKIVGSEGRYKDFDNQFFPKNTFIKERWEHVDEAVIKDIILPPIKVYELGGLYFVRDGNHRVSVAKSKGVEFIDAEVVSLQSEIRLPPVRSLTGMIKEIISYEKRNFYFETSFGDI
;
A
#
# COMPACT_ATOMS: atom_id res chain seq x y z
N MET A 1 30.79 11.53 8.40
CA MET A 1 30.26 10.90 7.13
C MET A 1 29.20 9.89 7.51
N LEU A 2 28.04 9.98 6.87
CA LEU A 2 26.94 9.02 7.08
C LEU A 2 27.30 7.67 6.44
N SER A 3 26.88 6.56 7.07
CA SER A 3 26.91 5.26 6.42
C SER A 3 25.94 5.20 5.25
N GLU A 4 26.06 4.19 4.39
CA GLU A 4 25.13 4.03 3.24
C GLU A 4 23.69 3.90 3.72
N THR A 5 23.42 3.09 4.75
CA THR A 5 22.07 2.93 5.30
C THR A 5 21.54 4.20 5.94
N GLU A 6 22.36 4.98 6.62
CA GLU A 6 21.98 6.29 7.17
C GLU A 6 21.64 7.27 6.06
N SER A 7 22.43 7.28 4.98
CA SER A 7 22.17 8.10 3.81
C SER A 7 20.86 7.67 3.11
N ASP A 8 20.62 6.38 2.94
CA ASP A 8 19.41 5.83 2.32
C ASP A 8 18.18 6.17 3.13
N PHE A 9 18.24 6.02 4.45
CA PHE A 9 17.16 6.41 5.34
C PHE A 9 16.87 7.91 5.27
N ALA A 10 17.91 8.76 5.28
CA ALA A 10 17.75 10.20 5.17
C ALA A 10 17.07 10.60 3.86
N LYS A 11 17.42 9.97 2.74
CA LYS A 11 16.77 10.18 1.45
C LYS A 11 15.30 9.77 1.47
N ALA A 12 14.99 8.62 2.06
CA ALA A 12 13.60 8.14 2.20
C ALA A 12 12.77 9.08 3.08
N ARG A 13 13.34 9.57 4.19
CA ARG A 13 12.71 10.59 5.05
C ARG A 13 12.45 11.89 4.30
N ASN A 14 13.40 12.35 3.49
CA ASN A 14 13.21 13.56 2.67
C ASN A 14 12.08 13.40 1.66
N LYS A 15 11.92 12.23 1.08
CA LYS A 15 10.78 11.94 0.19
C LYS A 15 9.45 11.99 0.94
N ALA A 16 9.40 11.47 2.17
CA ALA A 16 8.21 11.57 3.01
C ALA A 16 7.87 13.03 3.36
N LEU A 17 8.88 13.81 3.74
CA LEU A 17 8.70 15.25 4.03
C LEU A 17 8.23 16.03 2.80
N PHE A 18 8.75 15.73 1.63
CA PHE A 18 8.32 16.34 0.38
C PHE A 18 6.84 15.99 0.08
N ASN A 19 6.45 14.75 0.28
CA ASN A 19 5.06 14.31 0.12
C ASN A 19 4.12 15.05 1.09
N GLU A 20 4.53 15.23 2.35
CA GLU A 20 3.77 16.02 3.33
C GLU A 20 3.61 17.48 2.90
N ILE A 21 4.67 18.08 2.37
CA ILE A 21 4.63 19.47 1.88
C ILE A 21 3.65 19.60 0.71
N GLN A 22 3.66 18.66 -0.23
CA GLN A 22 2.73 18.67 -1.36
C GLN A 22 1.28 18.56 -0.93
N HIS A 23 0.99 17.89 0.19
CA HIS A 23 -0.36 17.69 0.72
C HIS A 23 -0.62 18.52 1.97
N PHE A 24 0.06 19.65 2.14
CA PHE A 24 -0.03 20.50 3.32
C PHE A 24 -1.48 20.91 3.65
N LEU A 25 -2.30 21.22 2.63
CA LEU A 25 -3.70 21.62 2.81
C LEU A 25 -4.65 20.43 3.02
N LYS A 26 -4.21 19.23 2.65
CA LYS A 26 -4.98 17.98 2.79
C LYS A 26 -4.06 16.85 3.23
N PRO A 27 -3.61 16.87 4.50
CA PRO A 27 -2.66 15.87 4.99
C PRO A 27 -3.18 14.44 4.95
N GLU A 28 -4.48 14.23 5.01
CA GLU A 28 -5.12 12.92 4.86
C GLU A 28 -4.87 12.28 3.49
N GLU A 29 -4.59 13.07 2.45
CA GLU A 29 -4.26 12.53 1.13
C GLU A 29 -2.85 11.94 1.06
N ALA A 30 -1.96 12.35 1.98
CA ALA A 30 -0.62 11.78 2.11
C ALA A 30 -0.58 10.58 3.07
N ALA A 31 -1.64 10.31 3.79
CA ALA A 31 -1.70 9.21 4.74
C ALA A 31 -1.86 7.86 4.02
N MET A 32 -1.22 6.84 4.59
CA MET A 32 -1.37 5.47 4.09
C MET A 32 -2.81 4.99 4.24
N ILE A 33 -3.31 4.30 3.22
CA ILE A 33 -4.64 3.71 3.25
C ILE A 33 -4.64 2.52 4.21
N SER A 34 -5.59 2.53 5.15
CA SER A 34 -5.84 1.40 6.03
C SER A 34 -6.62 0.31 5.30
N PHE A 35 -6.07 -0.90 5.26
CA PHE A 35 -6.77 -2.06 4.70
C PHE A 35 -8.12 -2.29 5.38
N ARG A 36 -8.19 -2.09 6.69
CA ARG A 36 -9.43 -2.24 7.45
C ARG A 36 -10.55 -1.36 6.90
N ASP A 37 -10.24 -0.11 6.59
CA ASP A 37 -11.23 0.83 6.06
C ASP A 37 -11.77 0.38 4.71
N ILE A 38 -10.89 -0.06 3.81
CA ILE A 38 -11.29 -0.57 2.49
C ILE A 38 -12.10 -1.87 2.63
N LYS A 39 -11.68 -2.76 3.50
CA LYS A 39 -12.41 -4.01 3.77
C LYS A 39 -13.83 -3.74 4.30
N GLU A 40 -13.98 -2.78 5.19
CA GLU A 40 -15.30 -2.36 5.71
C GLU A 40 -16.20 -1.77 4.61
N LEU A 41 -15.62 -1.03 3.68
CA LEU A 41 -16.35 -0.44 2.55
C LEU A 41 -16.78 -1.47 1.51
N LEU A 42 -15.91 -2.38 1.12
CA LEU A 42 -16.16 -3.36 0.07
C LEU A 42 -16.87 -4.61 0.55
N LYS A 43 -16.78 -4.93 1.84
CA LYS A 43 -17.38 -6.12 2.47
C LYS A 43 -17.14 -7.40 1.66
N PRO A 44 -15.87 -7.79 1.42
CA PRO A 44 -15.57 -8.99 0.65
C PRO A 44 -16.12 -10.23 1.36
N GLN A 45 -16.63 -11.18 0.59
CA GLN A 45 -17.34 -12.34 1.15
C GLN A 45 -16.45 -13.56 1.35
N ASN A 46 -15.45 -13.73 0.50
CA ASN A 46 -14.61 -14.92 0.49
C ASN A 46 -13.14 -14.55 0.55
N GLN A 47 -12.37 -15.42 1.16
CA GLN A 47 -10.94 -15.29 1.28
C GLN A 47 -10.29 -16.57 0.73
N THR A 48 -9.33 -16.41 -0.19
CA THR A 48 -8.65 -17.53 -0.84
C THR A 48 -7.15 -17.37 -0.73
N TYR A 49 -6.47 -18.39 -0.24
CA TYR A 49 -5.01 -18.42 -0.25
C TYR A 49 -4.49 -18.69 -1.67
N ILE A 50 -3.76 -17.75 -2.23
CA ILE A 50 -3.18 -17.84 -3.56
C ILE A 50 -1.76 -18.41 -3.52
N GLY A 51 -1.02 -18.11 -2.46
CA GLY A 51 0.37 -18.53 -2.29
C GLY A 51 1.37 -17.51 -2.81
N MET A 52 2.54 -17.99 -3.19
CA MET A 52 3.66 -17.15 -3.61
C MET A 52 3.43 -16.55 -4.98
N GLN A 53 3.60 -15.23 -5.07
CA GLN A 53 3.47 -14.43 -6.29
C GLN A 53 4.57 -13.39 -6.36
N VAL A 54 4.96 -13.02 -7.56
CA VAL A 54 5.76 -11.80 -7.81
C VAL A 54 4.77 -10.69 -8.14
N ILE A 55 4.71 -9.65 -7.32
CA ILE A 55 3.72 -8.59 -7.47
C ILE A 55 4.38 -7.24 -7.76
N PRO A 56 3.72 -6.37 -8.55
CA PRO A 56 4.24 -5.01 -8.78
C PRO A 56 4.08 -4.17 -7.52
N ILE A 57 5.17 -3.51 -7.10
CA ILE A 57 5.16 -2.65 -5.91
C ILE A 57 4.20 -1.49 -6.06
N GLU A 58 4.01 -0.97 -7.26
CA GLU A 58 3.07 0.13 -7.51
C GLU A 58 1.62 -0.21 -7.17
N LYS A 59 1.25 -1.47 -7.19
CA LYS A 59 -0.08 -1.92 -6.79
C LYS A 59 -0.24 -2.15 -5.29
N ILE A 60 0.81 -1.98 -4.52
CA ILE A 60 0.76 -2.03 -3.05
C ILE A 60 0.40 -0.62 -2.56
N VAL A 61 -0.84 -0.42 -2.13
CA VAL A 61 -1.40 0.92 -1.89
C VAL A 61 -1.75 1.19 -0.43
N GLY A 62 -1.69 0.18 0.42
CA GLY A 62 -2.05 0.34 1.83
C GLY A 62 -1.53 -0.79 2.69
N SER A 63 -1.92 -0.76 3.96
CA SER A 63 -1.45 -1.72 4.96
C SER A 63 -2.53 -2.00 6.00
N GLU A 64 -2.47 -3.21 6.56
CA GLU A 64 -3.25 -3.60 7.73
C GLU A 64 -2.75 -2.91 9.01
N GLY A 65 -1.44 -2.65 9.11
CA GLY A 65 -0.82 -2.02 10.26
C GLY A 65 0.28 -1.03 9.86
N ARG A 66 0.93 -0.42 10.87
CA ARG A 66 2.06 0.51 10.65
C ARG A 66 1.73 1.76 9.82
N TYR A 67 0.46 2.06 9.60
CA TYR A 67 0.03 3.20 8.78
C TYR A 67 0.38 4.57 9.39
N LYS A 68 0.84 4.62 10.63
CA LYS A 68 1.40 5.83 11.26
C LYS A 68 2.90 6.00 11.04
N ASP A 69 3.59 4.92 10.69
CA ASP A 69 5.04 4.92 10.50
C ASP A 69 5.47 5.27 9.08
N PHE A 70 4.58 5.06 8.11
CA PHE A 70 4.83 5.29 6.69
C PHE A 70 3.74 6.17 6.07
N ASP A 71 4.11 6.94 5.05
CA ASP A 71 3.13 7.69 4.26
C ASP A 71 2.46 6.80 3.18
N ASN A 72 1.60 7.38 2.34
CA ASN A 72 0.92 6.65 1.28
C ASN A 72 1.84 6.13 0.17
N GLN A 73 3.08 6.57 0.12
CA GLN A 73 4.14 6.10 -0.77
C GLN A 73 5.09 5.10 -0.09
N PHE A 74 4.78 4.68 1.13
CA PHE A 74 5.61 3.82 1.98
C PHE A 74 6.94 4.43 2.39
N PHE A 75 7.07 5.76 2.40
CA PHE A 75 8.26 6.43 2.94
C PHE A 75 8.12 6.67 4.44
N PRO A 76 9.23 6.63 5.20
CA PRO A 76 9.19 6.77 6.67
C PRO A 76 8.69 8.15 7.12
N LYS A 77 7.65 8.17 7.94
CA LYS A 77 7.09 9.41 8.49
C LYS A 77 7.80 9.91 9.74
N ASN A 78 8.52 9.05 10.42
CA ASN A 78 9.20 9.37 11.67
C ASN A 78 10.59 8.73 11.73
N THR A 79 11.36 9.10 12.76
CA THR A 79 12.71 8.55 12.97
C THR A 79 12.74 7.36 13.92
N PHE A 80 11.62 7.00 14.54
CA PHE A 80 11.55 5.88 15.49
C PHE A 80 11.81 4.54 14.83
N ILE A 81 11.50 4.43 13.53
CA ILE A 81 11.70 3.20 12.76
C ILE A 81 13.07 3.10 12.09
N LYS A 82 13.94 4.09 12.29
CA LYS A 82 15.26 4.21 11.61
C LYS A 82 16.08 2.93 11.72
N GLU A 83 16.28 2.43 12.92
CA GLU A 83 17.13 1.25 13.17
C GLU A 83 16.63 0.02 12.41
N ARG A 84 15.34 -0.26 12.48
CA ARG A 84 14.72 -1.40 11.80
C ARG A 84 14.72 -1.23 10.28
N TRP A 85 14.48 -0.03 9.81
CA TRP A 85 14.52 0.29 8.38
C TRP A 85 15.93 0.10 7.82
N GLU A 86 16.94 0.62 8.51
CA GLU A 86 18.36 0.48 8.10
C GLU A 86 18.81 -0.98 8.15
N HIS A 87 18.29 -1.76 9.08
CA HIS A 87 18.61 -3.19 9.18
C HIS A 87 18.13 -3.95 7.93
N VAL A 88 16.92 -3.63 7.46
CA VAL A 88 16.39 -4.19 6.21
C VAL A 88 17.19 -3.70 5.02
N ASP A 89 17.50 -2.41 4.96
CA ASP A 89 18.31 -1.81 3.89
C ASP A 89 19.71 -2.44 3.81
N GLU A 90 20.35 -2.66 4.94
CA GLU A 90 21.65 -3.36 5.00
C GLU A 90 21.56 -4.78 4.42
N ALA A 91 20.50 -5.51 4.74
CA ALA A 91 20.30 -6.85 4.17
C ALA A 91 20.17 -6.81 2.65
N VAL A 92 19.46 -5.82 2.11
CA VAL A 92 19.32 -5.62 0.66
C VAL A 92 20.68 -5.27 0.03
N ILE A 93 21.45 -4.37 0.63
CA ILE A 93 22.80 -4.00 0.16
C ILE A 93 23.73 -5.21 0.11
N LYS A 94 23.63 -6.12 1.09
CA LYS A 94 24.45 -7.33 1.18
C LYS A 94 23.93 -8.51 0.38
N ASP A 95 22.91 -8.31 -0.44
CA ASP A 95 22.24 -9.38 -1.22
C ASP A 95 21.73 -10.54 -0.35
N ILE A 96 21.35 -10.26 0.88
CA ILE A 96 20.72 -11.25 1.75
C ILE A 96 19.26 -11.42 1.30
N ILE A 97 18.85 -12.67 1.06
CA ILE A 97 17.48 -12.98 0.69
C ILE A 97 16.57 -12.76 1.90
N LEU A 98 15.64 -11.80 1.76
CA LEU A 98 14.64 -11.53 2.77
C LEU A 98 13.41 -12.44 2.56
N PRO A 99 12.67 -12.77 3.64
CA PRO A 99 11.41 -13.48 3.50
C PRO A 99 10.44 -12.70 2.60
N PRO A 100 9.57 -13.38 1.83
CA PRO A 100 8.52 -12.70 1.08
C PRO A 100 7.61 -11.89 2.02
N ILE A 101 7.09 -10.78 1.52
CA ILE A 101 6.07 -10.03 2.26
C ILE A 101 4.76 -10.81 2.23
N LYS A 102 3.85 -10.47 3.16
CA LYS A 102 2.50 -11.02 3.17
C LYS A 102 1.51 -9.92 2.84
N VAL A 103 0.62 -10.17 1.90
CA VAL A 103 -0.34 -9.19 1.42
C VAL A 103 -1.74 -9.78 1.30
N TYR A 104 -2.73 -8.89 1.40
CA TYR A 104 -4.08 -9.14 0.91
C TYR A 104 -4.22 -8.52 -0.48
N GLU A 105 -4.85 -9.25 -1.40
CA GLU A 105 -5.30 -8.70 -2.67
C GLU A 105 -6.80 -8.39 -2.55
N LEU A 106 -7.20 -7.19 -2.90
CA LEU A 106 -8.59 -6.75 -2.88
C LEU A 106 -8.81 -5.72 -3.98
N GLY A 107 -9.77 -6.01 -4.86
CA GLY A 107 -10.10 -5.11 -5.96
C GLY A 107 -8.99 -4.87 -6.97
N GLY A 108 -8.04 -5.78 -7.09
CA GLY A 108 -6.88 -5.69 -7.99
C GLY A 108 -5.67 -4.97 -7.39
N LEU A 109 -5.74 -4.54 -6.14
CA LEU A 109 -4.64 -3.89 -5.42
C LEU A 109 -4.20 -4.72 -4.23
N TYR A 110 -3.03 -4.39 -3.68
CA TYR A 110 -2.44 -5.12 -2.58
C TYR A 110 -2.31 -4.25 -1.33
N PHE A 111 -2.52 -4.88 -0.19
CA PHE A 111 -2.40 -4.26 1.13
C PHE A 111 -1.46 -5.11 1.98
N VAL A 112 -0.46 -4.49 2.57
CA VAL A 112 0.55 -5.21 3.34
C VAL A 112 -0.06 -5.74 4.65
N ARG A 113 0.12 -7.02 4.89
CA ARG A 113 -0.15 -7.66 6.17
C ARG A 113 1.11 -7.73 7.03
N ASP A 114 2.23 -8.11 6.40
CA ASP A 114 3.55 -8.17 7.04
C ASP A 114 4.62 -7.79 6.02
N GLY A 115 5.54 -6.92 6.42
CA GLY A 115 6.66 -6.51 5.58
C GLY A 115 6.66 -5.05 5.15
N ASN A 116 6.03 -4.15 5.87
CA ASN A 116 6.02 -2.71 5.55
C ASN A 116 7.42 -2.13 5.36
N HIS A 117 8.39 -2.50 6.20
CA HIS A 117 9.77 -2.05 6.08
C HIS A 117 10.42 -2.54 4.79
N ARG A 118 10.17 -3.79 4.40
CA ARG A 118 10.69 -4.36 3.14
C ARG A 118 10.11 -3.66 1.92
N VAL A 119 8.83 -3.33 1.94
CA VAL A 119 8.19 -2.53 0.87
C VAL A 119 8.79 -1.14 0.82
N SER A 120 8.98 -0.49 1.97
CA SER A 120 9.56 0.86 2.05
C SER A 120 10.97 0.90 1.47
N VAL A 121 11.83 -0.02 1.86
CA VAL A 121 13.21 -0.11 1.34
C VAL A 121 13.20 -0.39 -0.16
N ALA A 122 12.39 -1.34 -0.62
CA ALA A 122 12.29 -1.68 -2.04
C ALA A 122 11.84 -0.47 -2.87
N LYS A 123 10.82 0.25 -2.41
CA LYS A 123 10.38 1.49 -3.07
C LYS A 123 11.47 2.55 -3.13
N SER A 124 12.19 2.76 -2.04
CA SER A 124 13.27 3.76 -1.99
C SER A 124 14.40 3.45 -2.96
N LYS A 125 14.61 2.17 -3.28
CA LYS A 125 15.63 1.71 -4.23
C LYS A 125 15.12 1.58 -5.67
N GLY A 126 13.87 1.92 -5.93
CA GLY A 126 13.28 1.85 -7.28
C GLY A 126 13.00 0.44 -7.78
N VAL A 127 12.85 -0.52 -6.88
CA VAL A 127 12.50 -1.90 -7.23
C VAL A 127 11.05 -1.94 -7.74
N GLU A 128 10.82 -2.60 -8.86
CA GLU A 128 9.51 -2.65 -9.50
C GLU A 128 8.62 -3.79 -9.01
N PHE A 129 9.21 -4.93 -8.63
CA PHE A 129 8.50 -6.14 -8.24
C PHE A 129 9.04 -6.69 -6.93
N ILE A 130 8.18 -7.37 -6.17
CA ILE A 130 8.55 -7.97 -4.90
C ILE A 130 7.85 -9.33 -4.74
N ASP A 131 8.54 -10.28 -4.11
CA ASP A 131 7.96 -11.58 -3.77
C ASP A 131 6.98 -11.43 -2.61
N ALA A 132 5.79 -11.99 -2.77
CA ALA A 132 4.73 -11.89 -1.79
C ALA A 132 3.95 -13.19 -1.64
N GLU A 133 3.56 -13.48 -0.43
CA GLU A 133 2.55 -14.49 -0.14
C GLU A 133 1.18 -13.79 -0.13
N VAL A 134 0.29 -14.22 -1.01
CA VAL A 134 -0.95 -13.51 -1.32
C VAL A 134 -2.17 -14.27 -0.81
N VAL A 135 -3.03 -13.55 -0.10
CA VAL A 135 -4.39 -13.96 0.21
C VAL A 135 -5.33 -13.02 -0.53
N SER A 136 -6.18 -13.58 -1.39
CA SER A 136 -7.14 -12.82 -2.17
C SER A 136 -8.49 -12.74 -1.49
N LEU A 137 -9.07 -11.53 -1.44
CA LEU A 137 -10.43 -11.31 -0.98
C LEU A 137 -11.30 -10.96 -2.18
N GLN A 138 -12.42 -11.68 -2.32
CA GLN A 138 -13.30 -11.52 -3.46
C GLN A 138 -14.09 -10.23 -3.39
N SER A 139 -14.01 -9.42 -4.44
CA SER A 139 -14.80 -8.21 -4.63
C SER A 139 -15.19 -8.05 -6.08
N GLU A 140 -16.41 -7.59 -6.32
CA GLU A 140 -16.88 -7.21 -7.66
C GLU A 140 -16.32 -5.86 -8.11
N ILE A 141 -15.89 -5.03 -7.15
CA ILE A 141 -15.36 -3.70 -7.41
C ILE A 141 -13.86 -3.80 -7.64
N ARG A 142 -13.40 -3.27 -8.78
CA ARG A 142 -11.97 -3.05 -9.02
C ARG A 142 -11.61 -1.65 -8.54
N LEU A 143 -10.59 -1.59 -7.70
CA LEU A 143 -10.12 -0.32 -7.15
C LEU A 143 -9.20 0.38 -8.15
N PRO A 144 -9.27 1.72 -8.25
CA PRO A 144 -8.31 2.48 -9.06
C PRO A 144 -6.94 2.46 -8.38
N PRO A 145 -5.84 2.54 -9.14
CA PRO A 145 -4.48 2.54 -8.57
C PRO A 145 -4.14 3.90 -7.94
N VAL A 146 -5.00 4.39 -7.07
CA VAL A 146 -4.80 5.63 -6.33
C VAL A 146 -4.37 5.33 -4.91
N ARG A 147 -3.63 6.26 -4.31
CA ARG A 147 -3.07 6.10 -2.96
C ARG A 147 -3.74 7.01 -1.95
N SER A 148 -4.96 7.46 -2.22
CA SER A 148 -5.76 8.23 -1.27
C SER A 148 -7.08 7.55 -0.98
N LEU A 149 -7.48 7.54 0.28
CA LEU A 149 -8.77 6.99 0.69
C LEU A 149 -9.93 7.73 0.00
N THR A 150 -9.83 9.05 -0.14
CA THR A 150 -10.83 9.87 -0.83
C THR A 150 -11.01 9.44 -2.28
N GLY A 151 -9.92 9.19 -3.02
CA GLY A 151 -9.97 8.71 -4.39
C GLY A 151 -10.63 7.34 -4.50
N MET A 152 -10.32 6.43 -3.59
CA MET A 152 -10.95 5.10 -3.55
C MET A 152 -12.44 5.17 -3.24
N ILE A 153 -12.83 5.99 -2.27
CA ILE A 153 -14.25 6.18 -1.92
C ILE A 153 -15.04 6.74 -3.11
N LYS A 154 -14.50 7.72 -3.82
CA LYS A 154 -15.13 8.27 -5.03
C LYS A 154 -15.39 7.19 -6.07
N GLU A 155 -14.42 6.31 -6.30
CA GLU A 155 -14.58 5.22 -7.28
C GLU A 155 -15.62 4.20 -6.83
N ILE A 156 -15.63 3.83 -5.57
CA ILE A 156 -16.63 2.91 -5.01
C ILE A 156 -18.04 3.48 -5.15
N ILE A 157 -18.23 4.75 -4.79
CA ILE A 157 -19.52 5.44 -4.93
C ILE A 157 -19.94 5.50 -6.41
N SER A 158 -19.03 5.81 -7.30
CA SER A 158 -19.29 5.86 -8.73
C SER A 158 -19.73 4.51 -9.29
N TYR A 159 -19.09 3.42 -8.85
CA TYR A 159 -19.48 2.06 -9.21
C TYR A 159 -20.90 1.72 -8.72
N GLU A 160 -21.19 2.00 -7.45
CA GLU A 160 -22.50 1.74 -6.86
C GLU A 160 -23.61 2.53 -7.57
N LYS A 161 -23.37 3.79 -7.91
CA LYS A 161 -24.32 4.61 -8.68
C LYS A 161 -24.58 4.03 -10.08
N ARG A 162 -23.53 3.61 -10.80
CA ARG A 162 -23.68 2.99 -12.12
C ARG A 162 -24.54 1.74 -12.04
N ASN A 163 -24.29 0.89 -11.05
CA ASN A 163 -25.07 -0.34 -10.85
C ASN A 163 -26.53 -0.04 -10.49
N PHE A 164 -26.76 0.92 -9.62
CA PHE A 164 -28.11 1.35 -9.25
C PHE A 164 -28.91 1.80 -10.49
N TYR A 165 -28.34 2.65 -11.34
CA TYR A 165 -29.00 3.10 -12.57
C TYR A 165 -29.25 1.94 -13.54
N PHE A 166 -28.32 1.02 -13.64
CA PHE A 166 -28.47 -0.15 -14.49
C PHE A 166 -29.64 -1.04 -14.02
N GLU A 167 -29.69 -1.36 -12.74
CA GLU A 167 -30.76 -2.16 -12.14
C GLU A 167 -32.13 -1.50 -12.27
N THR A 168 -32.23 -0.20 -12.01
CA THR A 168 -33.50 0.54 -12.14
C THR A 168 -33.95 0.73 -13.57
N SER A 169 -33.03 0.81 -14.53
CA SER A 169 -33.34 0.99 -15.95
C SER A 169 -33.77 -0.31 -16.61
N PHE A 170 -33.39 -1.46 -16.13
CA PHE A 170 -33.69 -2.78 -16.70
C PHE A 170 -34.57 -3.65 -15.81
N GLY A 171 -34.82 -3.26 -14.58
CA GLY A 171 -35.65 -4.00 -13.63
C GLY A 171 -37.15 -3.88 -13.87
N ASP A 172 -37.59 -2.95 -14.71
CA ASP A 172 -38.99 -2.70 -15.05
C ASP A 172 -39.44 -3.35 -16.39
N ILE A 173 -38.61 -4.22 -16.90
CA ILE A 173 -38.95 -5.06 -18.05
C ILE A 173 -39.33 -6.46 -17.56
#